data_ff52fb95a757e1f92643300419ff69e0
#
_entry.id   ff52fb95a757e1f92643300419ff69e0
#
_cell.length_a   1.000
_cell.length_b   1.000
_cell.length_c   1.000
_cell.angle_alpha   90.00
_cell.angle_beta   90.00
_cell.angle_gamma   90.00
#
_symmetry.space_group_name_H-M   'P 1'
#
loop_
_entity.id
_entity.type
_entity.pdbx_description
1 polymer ?
#
loop_
_entity_poly.entity_id
_entity_poly.type
_entity_poly.pdbx_seq_one_letter_code
_entity_poly.pdbx_strand_id
1 'polypeptide(L)'
;GRNLSAPRMYAATKFLMRRPTAIFLNAARLDYDKALNFAHLSKLTDSLTLNDVDSISDPDKIAELVNLSKAEIVITKEMEVPSSALEKFSSNVKLMCEAGTGYNNIPIVEARTRGIDVVNIPTYSTESVAHMVITYIMNFSAAVFQQAKMLHDGNQKNFHVFQHRISEITGKNLGLIGGSGTIGTAVIDVAIPLGMDILISSRSGRLPSGHKYENHPRVKVVPLDELLQTSDFVSINCPLNNQTRHSIGAREIRLMKPTAFLINTARGAIINEAELIQCMKENVIAGAGLDTQEVEPPSPESDIWKLDNVFLTPHIGWRRLETRQRLVDMTTENIESYIKGSIQNVVNA
;
A
#
# COMPACT_ATOMS: atom_id res chain seq x y z
N GLY A 1 -10.66 74.14 0.02
CA GLY A 1 -11.16 73.02 -0.73
C GLY A 1 -10.17 71.86 -0.72
N ARG A 2 -10.38 70.79 0.07
CA ARG A 2 -9.67 69.54 -0.04
C ARG A 2 -10.71 68.48 -0.49
N ASN A 3 -10.53 68.00 -1.71
CA ASN A 3 -11.28 66.85 -2.20
C ASN A 3 -10.80 65.59 -1.48
N LEU A 4 -11.67 64.97 -0.71
CA LEU A 4 -11.53 63.63 -0.15
C LEU A 4 -12.06 62.65 -1.22
N SER A 5 -11.15 61.94 -1.86
CA SER A 5 -11.50 60.82 -2.75
C SER A 5 -12.06 59.66 -1.94
N ALA A 6 -13.27 59.21 -2.30
CA ALA A 6 -13.90 58.01 -1.71
C ALA A 6 -13.07 56.74 -1.97
N PRO A 7 -13.02 55.79 -1.01
CA PRO A 7 -12.33 54.54 -1.21
C PRO A 7 -13.08 53.69 -2.27
N ARG A 8 -12.35 53.25 -3.29
CA ARG A 8 -12.83 52.25 -4.25
C ARG A 8 -13.17 50.97 -3.49
N MET A 9 -14.45 50.68 -3.39
CA MET A 9 -14.91 49.33 -3.00
C MET A 9 -14.39 48.34 -4.03
N TYR A 10 -13.44 47.50 -3.65
CA TYR A 10 -13.11 46.30 -4.39
C TYR A 10 -14.34 45.39 -4.36
N ALA A 11 -15.03 45.29 -5.47
CA ALA A 11 -16.02 44.26 -5.69
C ALA A 11 -15.31 42.92 -5.60
N ALA A 12 -15.59 42.17 -4.55
CA ALA A 12 -15.20 40.77 -4.43
C ALA A 12 -15.96 40.03 -5.57
N THR A 13 -15.31 39.88 -6.70
CA THR A 13 -15.77 39.00 -7.77
C THR A 13 -15.71 37.60 -7.14
N LYS A 14 -16.90 37.02 -6.83
CA LYS A 14 -17.04 35.59 -6.57
C LYS A 14 -16.48 34.88 -7.79
N PHE A 15 -15.25 34.43 -7.75
CA PHE A 15 -14.76 33.41 -8.66
C PHE A 15 -15.70 32.22 -8.47
N LEU A 16 -16.65 32.05 -9.37
CA LEU A 16 -17.32 30.75 -9.53
C LEU A 16 -16.21 29.77 -9.91
N MET A 17 -15.70 29.06 -8.91
CA MET A 17 -14.74 27.99 -9.17
C MET A 17 -15.43 27.01 -10.12
N ARG A 18 -14.85 26.85 -11.31
CA ARG A 18 -15.28 25.83 -12.27
C ARG A 18 -15.20 24.48 -11.56
N ARG A 19 -16.30 23.74 -11.56
CA ARG A 19 -16.35 22.38 -11.02
C ARG A 19 -16.04 21.41 -12.15
N PRO A 20 -14.97 20.58 -12.05
CA PRO A 20 -14.66 19.60 -13.07
C PRO A 20 -15.65 18.42 -13.02
N THR A 21 -15.76 17.70 -14.12
CA THR A 21 -16.43 16.39 -14.16
C THR A 21 -15.44 15.31 -13.78
N ALA A 22 -15.82 14.39 -12.92
CA ALA A 22 -14.97 13.31 -12.45
C ALA A 22 -15.63 11.93 -12.63
N ILE A 23 -14.79 10.92 -12.89
CA ILE A 23 -15.18 9.53 -12.89
C ILE A 23 -14.24 8.72 -11.98
N PHE A 24 -14.79 7.88 -11.10
CA PHE A 24 -14.07 6.85 -10.40
C PHE A 24 -14.32 5.52 -11.12
N LEU A 25 -13.32 5.03 -11.86
CA LEU A 25 -13.47 3.93 -12.80
C LEU A 25 -13.80 2.58 -12.15
N ASN A 26 -13.37 2.37 -10.91
CA ASN A 26 -13.57 1.12 -10.18
C ASN A 26 -13.88 1.38 -8.70
N ALA A 27 -14.90 2.17 -8.45
CA ALA A 27 -15.27 2.61 -7.10
C ALA A 27 -15.62 1.44 -6.16
N ALA A 28 -16.15 0.32 -6.67
CA ALA A 28 -16.45 -0.86 -5.86
C ALA A 28 -15.19 -1.51 -5.25
N ARG A 29 -14.00 -1.33 -5.85
CA ARG A 29 -12.74 -1.77 -5.25
C ARG A 29 -12.49 -1.13 -3.88
N LEU A 30 -12.89 0.12 -3.72
CA LEU A 30 -12.76 0.88 -2.48
C LEU A 30 -14.01 0.77 -1.59
N ASP A 31 -15.20 0.85 -2.18
CA ASP A 31 -16.49 0.91 -1.49
C ASP A 31 -17.35 -0.34 -1.73
N TYR A 32 -16.76 -1.51 -1.53
CA TYR A 32 -17.39 -2.81 -1.76
C TYR A 32 -18.57 -3.09 -0.81
N ASP A 33 -18.60 -2.45 0.35
CA ASP A 33 -19.64 -2.57 1.40
C ASP A 33 -20.58 -1.36 1.47
N LYS A 34 -20.42 -0.38 0.55
CA LYS A 34 -21.22 0.86 0.48
C LYS A 34 -21.21 1.67 1.77
N ALA A 35 -20.11 1.62 2.51
CA ALA A 35 -19.97 2.29 3.80
C ALA A 35 -19.26 3.65 3.71
N LEU A 36 -18.73 4.05 2.54
CA LEU A 36 -17.94 5.25 2.39
C LEU A 36 -18.76 6.48 2.03
N ASN A 37 -18.32 7.63 2.48
CA ASN A 37 -18.97 8.91 2.24
C ASN A 37 -18.21 9.72 1.17
N PHE A 38 -18.81 9.87 -0.01
CA PHE A 38 -18.30 10.67 -1.13
C PHE A 38 -18.92 12.06 -1.22
N ALA A 39 -19.70 12.50 -0.24
CA ALA A 39 -20.47 13.75 -0.32
C ALA A 39 -19.57 14.98 -0.52
N HIS A 40 -18.38 15.02 0.07
CA HIS A 40 -17.44 16.12 -0.12
C HIS A 40 -16.89 16.14 -1.55
N LEU A 41 -16.44 15.02 -2.07
CA LEU A 41 -15.96 14.88 -3.45
C LEU A 41 -17.07 15.26 -4.45
N SER A 42 -18.29 14.79 -4.21
CA SER A 42 -19.44 15.12 -5.06
C SER A 42 -19.75 16.64 -5.09
N LYS A 43 -19.54 17.35 -3.97
CA LYS A 43 -19.74 18.82 -3.92
C LYS A 43 -18.68 19.60 -4.68
N LEU A 44 -17.48 19.07 -4.85
CA LEU A 44 -16.38 19.72 -5.58
C LEU A 44 -16.50 19.55 -7.10
N THR A 45 -17.28 18.61 -7.56
CA THR A 45 -17.46 18.27 -8.98
C THR A 45 -18.81 18.71 -9.50
N ASP A 46 -18.89 19.02 -10.79
CA ASP A 46 -20.17 19.27 -11.48
C ASP A 46 -20.95 17.96 -11.67
N SER A 47 -20.20 16.90 -11.96
CA SER A 47 -20.71 15.52 -12.01
C SER A 47 -19.65 14.57 -11.50
N LEU A 48 -20.04 13.63 -10.63
CA LEU A 48 -19.21 12.52 -10.14
C LEU A 48 -19.87 11.19 -10.54
N THR A 49 -19.20 10.44 -11.40
CA THR A 49 -19.61 9.06 -11.74
C THR A 49 -18.82 8.08 -10.88
N LEU A 50 -19.51 7.32 -10.04
CA LEU A 50 -18.92 6.19 -9.29
C LEU A 50 -19.29 4.90 -10.04
N ASN A 51 -18.33 4.33 -10.77
CA ASN A 51 -18.56 3.08 -11.50
C ASN A 51 -18.45 1.89 -10.54
N ASP A 52 -19.55 1.14 -10.39
CA ASP A 52 -19.72 0.10 -9.38
C ASP A 52 -19.13 -1.24 -9.84
N VAL A 53 -17.85 -1.24 -10.17
CA VAL A 53 -17.07 -2.43 -10.52
C VAL A 53 -15.75 -2.45 -9.73
N ASP A 54 -15.22 -3.65 -9.50
CA ASP A 54 -13.93 -3.84 -8.82
C ASP A 54 -12.73 -3.54 -9.75
N SER A 55 -12.81 -3.96 -11.01
CA SER A 55 -11.76 -3.74 -12.00
C SER A 55 -12.31 -3.80 -13.43
N ILE A 56 -11.60 -3.20 -14.37
CA ILE A 56 -11.88 -3.24 -15.80
C ILE A 56 -10.57 -3.58 -16.51
N SER A 57 -10.53 -4.69 -17.23
CA SER A 57 -9.33 -5.15 -17.95
C SER A 57 -9.32 -4.74 -19.44
N ASP A 58 -10.48 -4.42 -20.02
CA ASP A 58 -10.62 -4.02 -21.42
C ASP A 58 -10.23 -2.54 -21.61
N PRO A 59 -9.14 -2.24 -22.36
CA PRO A 59 -8.71 -0.88 -22.62
C PRO A 59 -9.76 -0.01 -23.35
N ASP A 60 -10.53 -0.62 -24.24
CA ASP A 60 -11.56 0.09 -25.01
C ASP A 60 -12.72 0.47 -24.10
N LYS A 61 -13.09 -0.40 -23.19
CA LYS A 61 -14.13 -0.11 -22.19
C LYS A 61 -13.70 0.98 -21.20
N ILE A 62 -12.44 0.99 -20.77
CA ILE A 62 -11.89 2.06 -19.94
C ILE A 62 -12.04 3.41 -20.66
N ALA A 63 -11.56 3.48 -21.91
CA ALA A 63 -11.62 4.71 -22.69
C ALA A 63 -13.06 5.15 -23.01
N GLU A 64 -13.95 4.22 -23.31
CA GLU A 64 -15.37 4.48 -23.53
C GLU A 64 -16.00 5.15 -22.31
N LEU A 65 -15.82 4.60 -21.11
CA LEU A 65 -16.39 5.14 -19.85
C LEU A 65 -15.87 6.54 -19.55
N VAL A 66 -14.56 6.76 -19.69
CA VAL A 66 -13.94 8.08 -19.49
C VAL A 66 -14.51 9.11 -20.46
N ASN A 67 -14.64 8.76 -21.73
CA ASN A 67 -15.12 9.67 -22.77
C ASN A 67 -16.61 9.95 -22.65
N LEU A 68 -17.45 8.94 -22.36
CA LEU A 68 -18.89 9.10 -22.15
C LEU A 68 -19.20 9.98 -20.95
N SER A 69 -18.44 9.86 -19.87
CA SER A 69 -18.60 10.72 -18.68
C SER A 69 -18.11 12.15 -18.92
N LYS A 70 -17.43 12.42 -20.03
CA LYS A 70 -16.76 13.71 -20.32
C LYS A 70 -15.80 14.13 -19.21
N ALA A 71 -15.17 13.17 -18.56
CA ALA A 71 -14.36 13.40 -17.38
C ALA A 71 -13.18 14.32 -17.67
N GLU A 72 -12.96 15.26 -16.77
CA GLU A 72 -11.71 16.02 -16.65
C GLU A 72 -10.76 15.33 -15.66
N ILE A 73 -11.34 14.64 -14.67
CA ILE A 73 -10.63 13.92 -13.62
C ILE A 73 -11.00 12.44 -13.69
N VAL A 74 -9.97 11.58 -13.74
CA VAL A 74 -10.11 10.13 -13.73
C VAL A 74 -9.51 9.61 -12.42
N ILE A 75 -10.29 8.88 -11.63
CA ILE A 75 -9.86 8.27 -10.36
C ILE A 75 -9.81 6.76 -10.56
N THR A 76 -8.74 6.13 -10.08
CA THR A 76 -8.54 4.66 -10.10
C THR A 76 -8.12 4.17 -8.72
N LYS A 77 -8.34 2.89 -8.43
CA LYS A 77 -7.83 2.21 -7.25
C LYS A 77 -7.21 0.87 -7.64
N GLU A 78 -5.88 0.80 -7.68
CA GLU A 78 -5.15 -0.44 -7.98
C GLU A 78 -5.59 -1.13 -9.29
N MET A 79 -6.17 -0.39 -10.22
CA MET A 79 -6.60 -0.88 -11.51
C MET A 79 -5.59 -0.46 -12.57
N GLU A 80 -5.15 -1.39 -13.40
CA GLU A 80 -4.27 -1.08 -14.52
C GLU A 80 -5.00 -0.20 -15.55
N VAL A 81 -4.35 0.89 -15.96
CA VAL A 81 -4.76 1.73 -17.08
C VAL A 81 -3.67 1.62 -18.15
N PRO A 82 -3.82 0.72 -19.13
CA PRO A 82 -2.79 0.53 -20.14
C PRO A 82 -2.66 1.76 -21.06
N SER A 83 -1.47 1.95 -21.65
CA SER A 83 -1.20 3.04 -22.60
C SER A 83 -2.22 3.08 -23.75
N SER A 84 -2.67 1.92 -24.23
CA SER A 84 -3.68 1.81 -25.30
C SER A 84 -5.06 2.37 -24.92
N ALA A 85 -5.42 2.35 -23.62
CA ALA A 85 -6.62 3.03 -23.12
C ALA A 85 -6.38 4.54 -22.99
N LEU A 86 -5.26 4.92 -22.40
CA LEU A 86 -4.89 6.32 -22.19
C LEU A 86 -4.81 7.11 -23.51
N GLU A 87 -4.27 6.49 -24.58
CA GLU A 87 -4.20 7.08 -25.92
C GLU A 87 -5.57 7.47 -26.47
N LYS A 88 -6.64 6.79 -26.07
CA LYS A 88 -8.02 7.01 -26.53
C LYS A 88 -8.80 8.00 -25.66
N PHE A 89 -8.22 8.45 -24.53
CA PHE A 89 -8.87 9.47 -23.68
C PHE A 89 -9.05 10.77 -24.46
N SER A 90 -10.19 11.41 -24.27
CA SER A 90 -10.44 12.73 -24.84
C SER A 90 -9.46 13.78 -24.28
N SER A 91 -9.27 14.87 -25.02
CA SER A 91 -8.43 15.99 -24.56
C SER A 91 -8.97 16.72 -23.32
N ASN A 92 -10.17 16.36 -22.87
CA ASN A 92 -10.76 16.90 -21.64
C ASN A 92 -10.04 16.41 -20.39
N VAL A 93 -9.49 15.19 -20.39
CA VAL A 93 -8.79 14.62 -19.22
C VAL A 93 -7.53 15.43 -18.94
N LYS A 94 -7.41 15.94 -17.71
CA LYS A 94 -6.30 16.76 -17.24
C LYS A 94 -5.63 16.19 -15.99
N LEU A 95 -6.36 15.39 -15.21
CA LEU A 95 -5.87 14.81 -13.97
C LEU A 95 -6.25 13.33 -13.91
N MET A 96 -5.28 12.49 -13.56
CA MET A 96 -5.51 11.14 -13.08
C MET A 96 -5.13 11.06 -11.61
N CYS A 97 -6.01 10.51 -10.78
CA CYS A 97 -5.77 10.33 -9.36
C CYS A 97 -5.76 8.84 -9.05
N GLU A 98 -4.59 8.27 -8.75
CA GLU A 98 -4.53 6.95 -8.15
C GLU A 98 -4.92 7.07 -6.67
N ALA A 99 -6.06 6.52 -6.31
CA ALA A 99 -6.51 6.41 -4.93
C ALA A 99 -5.70 5.32 -4.22
N GLY A 100 -4.41 5.55 -4.04
CA GLY A 100 -3.45 4.62 -3.48
C GLY A 100 -2.05 5.20 -3.42
N THR A 101 -1.15 4.55 -2.69
CA THR A 101 0.25 4.99 -2.59
C THR A 101 1.07 4.55 -3.81
N GLY A 102 0.91 3.30 -4.25
CA GLY A 102 1.59 2.79 -5.44
C GLY A 102 0.84 3.21 -6.70
N TYR A 103 1.58 3.61 -7.73
CA TYR A 103 1.04 4.10 -9.01
C TYR A 103 1.65 3.37 -10.23
N ASN A 104 2.20 2.18 -10.01
CA ASN A 104 2.81 1.36 -11.06
C ASN A 104 1.79 0.87 -12.11
N ASN A 105 0.51 0.98 -11.82
CA ASN A 105 -0.63 0.64 -12.66
C ASN A 105 -1.02 1.75 -13.66
N ILE A 106 -0.35 2.91 -13.64
CA ILE A 106 -0.62 4.05 -14.53
C ILE A 106 0.63 4.33 -15.37
N PRO A 107 0.52 4.48 -16.71
CA PRO A 107 1.63 4.83 -17.59
C PRO A 107 1.95 6.34 -17.47
N ILE A 108 2.68 6.69 -16.41
CA ILE A 108 2.88 8.09 -15.99
C ILE A 108 3.66 8.93 -17.01
N VAL A 109 4.56 8.33 -17.78
CA VAL A 109 5.34 9.03 -18.83
C VAL A 109 4.42 9.41 -19.99
N GLU A 110 3.60 8.49 -20.46
CA GLU A 110 2.63 8.70 -21.53
C GLU A 110 1.54 9.69 -21.09
N ALA A 111 1.07 9.62 -19.85
CA ALA A 111 0.16 10.60 -19.28
C ALA A 111 0.74 12.01 -19.36
N ARG A 112 2.01 12.18 -19.00
CA ARG A 112 2.70 13.48 -19.07
C ARG A 112 2.79 14.03 -20.49
N THR A 113 3.11 13.20 -21.48
CA THR A 113 3.19 13.61 -22.88
C THR A 113 1.84 14.11 -23.43
N ARG A 114 0.73 13.67 -22.83
CA ARG A 114 -0.63 14.12 -23.16
C ARG A 114 -1.09 15.32 -22.34
N GLY A 115 -0.23 15.86 -21.48
CA GLY A 115 -0.56 16.97 -20.58
C GLY A 115 -1.55 16.57 -19.48
N ILE A 116 -1.51 15.32 -19.04
CA ILE A 116 -2.29 14.78 -17.94
C ILE A 116 -1.37 14.67 -16.72
N ASP A 117 -1.70 15.38 -15.64
CA ASP A 117 -1.01 15.21 -14.36
C ASP A 117 -1.49 13.94 -13.68
N VAL A 118 -0.57 13.22 -13.05
CA VAL A 118 -0.89 12.03 -12.26
C VAL A 118 -0.54 12.31 -10.80
N VAL A 119 -1.50 12.08 -9.91
CA VAL A 119 -1.33 12.24 -8.46
C VAL A 119 -1.64 10.94 -7.73
N ASN A 120 -0.99 10.72 -6.59
CA ASN A 120 -1.23 9.57 -5.71
C ASN A 120 -1.58 10.01 -4.29
N ILE A 121 -1.80 9.05 -3.38
CA ILE A 121 -2.07 9.29 -1.96
C ILE A 121 -1.00 8.59 -1.11
N PRO A 122 0.04 9.30 -0.65
CA PRO A 122 1.24 8.66 -0.09
C PRO A 122 1.07 8.06 1.32
N THR A 123 0.12 8.51 2.15
CA THR A 123 0.14 8.24 3.61
C THR A 123 -1.17 7.71 4.21
N TYR A 124 -2.21 7.44 3.41
CA TYR A 124 -3.54 7.10 3.91
C TYR A 124 -3.61 5.80 4.74
N SER A 125 -2.75 4.82 4.44
CA SER A 125 -2.82 3.47 5.01
C SER A 125 -1.68 3.14 5.99
N THR A 126 -0.91 4.13 6.41
CA THR A 126 0.31 3.94 7.21
C THR A 126 0.07 3.05 8.43
N GLU A 127 -0.87 3.42 9.30
CA GLU A 127 -1.18 2.67 10.53
C GLU A 127 -1.82 1.32 10.22
N SER A 128 -2.68 1.27 9.21
CA SER A 128 -3.37 0.05 8.80
C SER A 128 -2.41 -1.03 8.35
N VAL A 129 -1.42 -0.66 7.52
CA VAL A 129 -0.39 -1.60 7.03
C VAL A 129 0.56 -1.97 8.17
N ALA A 130 0.94 -1.04 9.04
CA ALA A 130 1.74 -1.35 10.23
C ALA A 130 1.03 -2.36 11.13
N HIS A 131 -0.28 -2.18 11.37
CA HIS A 131 -1.08 -3.15 12.12
C HIS A 131 -1.15 -4.52 11.43
N MET A 132 -1.11 -4.57 10.09
CA MET A 132 -1.07 -5.85 9.38
C MET A 132 0.25 -6.60 9.62
N VAL A 133 1.38 -5.90 9.61
CA VAL A 133 2.68 -6.48 10.00
C VAL A 133 2.62 -7.07 11.40
N ILE A 134 2.11 -6.31 12.37
CA ILE A 134 1.98 -6.76 13.77
C ILE A 134 1.01 -7.95 13.88
N THR A 135 -0.08 -7.95 13.10
CA THR A 135 -1.02 -9.09 13.04
C THR A 135 -0.32 -10.37 12.60
N TYR A 136 0.55 -10.33 11.59
CA TYR A 136 1.36 -11.48 11.19
C TYR A 136 2.32 -11.91 12.29
N ILE A 137 3.04 -10.97 12.93
CA ILE A 137 3.95 -11.26 14.03
C ILE A 137 3.21 -11.97 15.17
N MET A 138 2.08 -11.44 15.62
CA MET A 138 1.27 -12.03 16.69
C MET A 138 0.72 -13.39 16.30
N ASN A 139 0.27 -13.55 15.06
CA ASN A 139 -0.19 -14.84 14.55
C ASN A 139 0.94 -15.89 14.57
N PHE A 140 2.13 -15.54 14.04
CA PHE A 140 3.25 -16.48 14.01
C PHE A 140 3.78 -16.83 15.41
N SER A 141 3.82 -15.86 16.31
CA SER A 141 4.28 -16.10 17.68
C SER A 141 3.39 -17.06 18.45
N ALA A 142 2.07 -17.00 18.25
CA ALA A 142 1.09 -17.83 18.94
C ALA A 142 0.52 -18.98 18.07
N ALA A 143 0.87 -19.04 16.77
CA ALA A 143 0.33 -19.97 15.78
C ALA A 143 -1.22 -20.00 15.74
N VAL A 144 -1.87 -18.83 15.92
CA VAL A 144 -3.33 -18.75 16.12
C VAL A 144 -4.11 -19.32 14.94
N PHE A 145 -3.72 -18.96 13.72
CA PHE A 145 -4.41 -19.44 12.52
C PHE A 145 -4.30 -20.95 12.36
N GLN A 146 -3.09 -21.51 12.56
CA GLN A 146 -2.84 -22.95 12.47
C GLN A 146 -3.64 -23.71 13.52
N GLN A 147 -3.62 -23.22 14.77
CA GLN A 147 -4.36 -23.82 15.87
C GLN A 147 -5.88 -23.81 15.59
N ALA A 148 -6.41 -22.66 15.16
CA ALA A 148 -7.82 -22.51 14.83
C ALA A 148 -8.23 -23.44 13.68
N LYS A 149 -7.42 -23.50 12.60
CA LYS A 149 -7.67 -24.38 11.46
C LYS A 149 -7.70 -25.85 11.86
N MET A 150 -6.72 -26.31 12.66
CA MET A 150 -6.68 -27.69 13.14
C MET A 150 -7.92 -28.08 13.93
N LEU A 151 -8.39 -27.21 14.84
CA LEU A 151 -9.60 -27.46 15.64
C LEU A 151 -10.85 -27.45 14.76
N HIS A 152 -10.94 -26.53 13.80
CA HIS A 152 -12.06 -26.47 12.85
C HIS A 152 -12.11 -27.73 11.98
N ASP A 153 -10.96 -28.26 11.57
CA ASP A 153 -10.85 -29.51 10.81
C ASP A 153 -11.06 -30.78 11.68
N GLY A 154 -11.47 -30.61 12.94
CA GLY A 154 -11.77 -31.72 13.88
C GLY A 154 -10.53 -32.35 14.54
N ASN A 155 -9.34 -31.76 14.34
CA ASN A 155 -8.13 -32.27 14.97
C ASN A 155 -7.98 -31.73 16.40
N GLN A 156 -8.47 -32.51 17.37
CA GLN A 156 -8.41 -32.15 18.80
C GLN A 156 -7.08 -32.52 19.50
N LYS A 157 -6.15 -33.16 18.79
CA LYS A 157 -4.87 -33.57 19.37
C LYS A 157 -4.06 -32.41 19.95
N ASN A 158 -4.28 -31.20 19.40
CA ASN A 158 -3.60 -29.97 19.81
C ASN A 158 -3.87 -29.56 21.28
N PHE A 159 -4.92 -30.07 21.92
CA PHE A 159 -5.13 -29.85 23.35
C PHE A 159 -4.11 -30.61 24.23
N HIS A 160 -3.44 -31.60 23.67
CA HIS A 160 -2.50 -32.45 24.41
C HIS A 160 -1.08 -32.47 23.83
N VAL A 161 -0.94 -32.25 22.51
CA VAL A 161 0.35 -32.27 21.81
C VAL A 161 0.42 -31.04 20.90
N PHE A 162 1.30 -30.11 21.27
CA PHE A 162 1.53 -28.91 20.45
C PHE A 162 2.29 -29.26 19.17
N GLN A 163 1.68 -29.04 18.02
CA GLN A 163 2.28 -29.35 16.72
C GLN A 163 3.00 -28.13 16.14
N HIS A 164 2.65 -26.93 16.60
CA HIS A 164 3.26 -25.68 16.15
C HIS A 164 4.06 -25.03 17.27
N ARG A 165 5.25 -24.55 16.92
CA ARG A 165 6.05 -23.78 17.86
C ARG A 165 5.36 -22.47 18.19
N ILE A 166 5.19 -22.18 19.47
CA ILE A 166 4.73 -20.90 20.00
C ILE A 166 5.85 -20.23 20.78
N SER A 167 5.90 -18.91 20.79
CA SER A 167 6.95 -18.15 21.47
C SER A 167 6.47 -16.75 21.85
N GLU A 168 7.07 -16.16 22.86
CA GLU A 168 6.89 -14.75 23.17
C GLU A 168 7.62 -13.88 22.13
N ILE A 169 7.16 -12.64 21.95
CA ILE A 169 7.79 -11.65 21.06
C ILE A 169 8.73 -10.71 21.82
N THR A 170 8.59 -10.61 23.14
CA THR A 170 9.46 -9.77 23.99
C THR A 170 10.93 -10.22 23.85
N GLY A 171 11.82 -9.27 23.57
CA GLY A 171 13.25 -9.52 23.34
C GLY A 171 13.56 -10.16 21.97
N LYS A 172 12.59 -10.31 21.09
CA LYS A 172 12.82 -10.77 19.71
C LYS A 172 13.24 -9.62 18.80
N ASN A 173 14.08 -9.95 17.81
CA ASN A 173 14.52 -9.01 16.80
C ASN A 173 13.53 -8.93 15.64
N LEU A 174 13.03 -7.74 15.38
CA LEU A 174 12.28 -7.40 14.17
C LEU A 174 13.19 -6.67 13.18
N GLY A 175 13.50 -7.32 12.08
CA GLY A 175 14.23 -6.73 10.95
C GLY A 175 13.28 -6.01 10.00
N LEU A 176 13.56 -4.73 9.72
CA LEU A 176 12.77 -3.90 8.82
C LEU A 176 13.59 -3.52 7.59
N ILE A 177 13.29 -4.11 6.44
CA ILE A 177 13.89 -3.72 5.15
C ILE A 177 13.15 -2.47 4.66
N GLY A 178 13.83 -1.32 4.69
CA GLY A 178 13.22 -0.01 4.42
C GLY A 178 12.49 0.59 5.63
N GLY A 179 12.86 0.19 6.85
CA GLY A 179 12.22 0.60 8.10
C GLY A 179 12.30 2.09 8.45
N SER A 180 13.11 2.87 7.74
CA SER A 180 13.21 4.32 7.92
C SER A 180 12.08 5.12 7.23
N GLY A 181 11.23 4.46 6.45
CA GLY A 181 10.06 5.08 5.81
C GLY A 181 8.87 5.23 6.76
N THR A 182 7.80 5.86 6.26
CA THR A 182 6.59 6.16 7.05
C THR A 182 5.95 4.91 7.66
N ILE A 183 5.74 3.86 6.85
CA ILE A 183 5.16 2.59 7.32
C ILE A 183 6.11 1.90 8.30
N GLY A 184 7.41 1.81 7.97
CA GLY A 184 8.39 1.20 8.86
C GLY A 184 8.45 1.90 10.22
N THR A 185 8.39 3.23 10.25
CA THR A 185 8.31 4.01 11.50
C THR A 185 7.06 3.66 12.30
N ALA A 186 5.90 3.54 11.64
CA ALA A 186 4.66 3.14 12.32
C ALA A 186 4.71 1.69 12.85
N VAL A 187 5.40 0.79 12.17
CA VAL A 187 5.66 -0.57 12.71
C VAL A 187 6.51 -0.49 13.98
N ILE A 188 7.55 0.34 13.99
CA ILE A 188 8.41 0.55 15.17
C ILE A 188 7.60 1.10 16.34
N ASP A 189 6.67 2.04 16.08
CA ASP A 189 5.80 2.66 17.09
C ASP A 189 4.99 1.62 17.89
N VAL A 190 4.63 0.50 17.26
CA VAL A 190 3.90 -0.58 17.90
C VAL A 190 4.83 -1.68 18.43
N ALA A 191 5.89 -2.02 17.71
CA ALA A 191 6.77 -3.14 18.07
C ALA A 191 7.61 -2.87 19.33
N ILE A 192 8.09 -1.64 19.54
CA ILE A 192 8.87 -1.27 20.74
C ILE A 192 8.05 -1.44 22.04
N PRO A 193 6.81 -0.91 22.17
CA PRO A 193 5.95 -1.17 23.33
C PRO A 193 5.66 -2.65 23.58
N LEU A 194 5.65 -3.47 22.54
CA LEU A 194 5.52 -4.93 22.67
C LEU A 194 6.82 -5.63 23.10
N GLY A 195 7.89 -4.87 23.37
CA GLY A 195 9.14 -5.37 23.89
C GLY A 195 10.12 -5.91 22.85
N MET A 196 9.92 -5.64 21.56
CA MET A 196 10.82 -6.07 20.49
C MET A 196 12.04 -5.17 20.34
N ASP A 197 13.15 -5.70 19.84
CA ASP A 197 14.33 -4.96 19.37
C ASP A 197 14.26 -4.82 17.84
N ILE A 198 14.68 -3.66 17.33
CA ILE A 198 14.47 -3.28 15.94
C ILE A 198 15.82 -3.20 15.21
N LEU A 199 15.92 -3.92 14.11
CA LEU A 199 17.02 -3.83 13.16
C LEU A 199 16.51 -3.22 11.85
N ILE A 200 17.17 -2.19 11.35
CA ILE A 200 16.77 -1.52 10.11
C ILE A 200 17.86 -1.70 9.07
N SER A 201 17.48 -2.17 7.90
CA SER A 201 18.32 -2.06 6.71
C SER A 201 17.77 -0.98 5.80
N SER A 202 18.61 0.01 5.50
CA SER A 202 18.28 1.11 4.61
C SER A 202 19.42 1.35 3.62
N ARG A 203 19.08 1.86 2.44
CA ARG A 203 20.07 2.15 1.38
C ARG A 203 21.17 3.13 1.83
N SER A 204 20.85 4.07 2.69
CA SER A 204 21.80 5.06 3.22
C SER A 204 22.69 4.53 4.35
N GLY A 205 22.41 3.32 4.88
CA GLY A 205 23.12 2.77 6.04
C GLY A 205 22.89 3.55 7.34
N ARG A 206 21.94 4.47 7.38
CA ARG A 206 21.59 5.30 8.54
C ARG A 206 20.14 5.73 8.49
N LEU A 207 19.58 6.13 9.62
CA LEU A 207 18.32 6.84 9.68
C LEU A 207 18.49 8.28 9.16
N PRO A 208 17.43 8.87 8.58
CA PRO A 208 17.41 10.31 8.30
C PRO A 208 17.69 11.14 9.55
N SER A 209 18.39 12.26 9.41
CA SER A 209 18.62 13.19 10.52
C SER A 209 17.27 13.68 11.09
N GLY A 210 17.13 13.65 12.41
CA GLY A 210 15.89 13.98 13.10
C GLY A 210 14.82 12.90 13.05
N HIS A 211 15.14 11.72 12.55
CA HIS A 211 14.20 10.59 12.62
C HIS A 211 13.87 10.25 14.08
N LYS A 212 12.59 10.03 14.39
CA LYS A 212 12.05 9.76 15.74
C LYS A 212 12.86 8.73 16.53
N TYR A 213 13.48 7.77 15.88
CA TYR A 213 14.24 6.67 16.49
C TYR A 213 15.74 6.74 16.27
N GLU A 214 16.30 7.87 15.82
CA GLU A 214 17.72 8.02 15.46
C GLU A 214 18.68 7.57 16.58
N ASN A 215 18.32 7.81 17.85
CA ASN A 215 19.14 7.48 19.02
C ASN A 215 18.41 6.55 20.01
N HIS A 216 17.41 5.79 19.53
CA HIS A 216 16.66 4.94 20.42
C HIS A 216 17.45 3.65 20.75
N PRO A 217 17.60 3.25 22.05
CA PRO A 217 18.49 2.17 22.47
C PRO A 217 18.11 0.79 21.87
N ARG A 218 16.84 0.59 21.50
CA ARG A 218 16.34 -0.65 20.88
C ARG A 218 16.30 -0.60 19.35
N VAL A 219 16.82 0.43 18.71
CA VAL A 219 16.80 0.57 17.24
C VAL A 219 18.22 0.67 16.74
N LYS A 220 18.61 -0.22 15.82
CA LYS A 220 19.93 -0.24 15.18
C LYS A 220 19.80 -0.29 13.68
N VAL A 221 20.65 0.44 12.98
CA VAL A 221 20.79 0.31 11.52
C VAL A 221 21.96 -0.62 11.24
N VAL A 222 21.70 -1.66 10.45
CA VAL A 222 22.66 -2.72 10.14
C VAL A 222 22.63 -3.05 8.63
N PRO A 223 23.69 -3.68 8.09
CA PRO A 223 23.66 -4.22 6.74
C PRO A 223 22.55 -5.28 6.58
N LEU A 224 22.06 -5.48 5.34
CA LEU A 224 20.97 -6.41 5.06
C LEU A 224 21.29 -7.84 5.52
N ASP A 225 22.48 -8.34 5.22
CA ASP A 225 22.88 -9.71 5.58
C ASP A 225 22.88 -9.91 7.11
N GLU A 226 23.35 -8.94 7.88
CA GLU A 226 23.30 -8.98 9.35
C GLU A 226 21.85 -8.97 9.87
N LEU A 227 20.99 -8.10 9.28
CA LEU A 227 19.57 -8.06 9.60
C LEU A 227 18.94 -9.43 9.40
N LEU A 228 19.16 -10.06 8.24
CA LEU A 228 18.58 -11.37 7.91
C LEU A 228 19.06 -12.47 8.88
N GLN A 229 20.36 -12.50 9.19
CA GLN A 229 20.96 -13.51 10.05
C GLN A 229 20.50 -13.41 11.51
N THR A 230 20.14 -12.23 11.98
CA THR A 230 19.89 -11.99 13.41
C THR A 230 18.42 -11.77 13.77
N SER A 231 17.55 -11.52 12.78
CA SER A 231 16.12 -11.29 13.02
C SER A 231 15.33 -12.57 13.26
N ASP A 232 14.32 -12.46 14.12
CA ASP A 232 13.31 -13.51 14.33
C ASP A 232 12.09 -13.29 13.42
N PHE A 233 11.82 -12.04 13.08
CA PHE A 233 10.83 -11.62 12.09
C PHE A 233 11.48 -10.62 11.14
N VAL A 234 11.26 -10.78 9.83
CA VAL A 234 11.73 -9.85 8.80
C VAL A 234 10.54 -9.29 8.08
N SER A 235 10.37 -7.97 8.08
CA SER A 235 9.29 -7.28 7.37
C SER A 235 9.83 -6.38 6.27
N ILE A 236 9.22 -6.49 5.08
CA ILE A 236 9.54 -5.68 3.91
C ILE A 236 8.66 -4.43 3.92
N ASN A 237 9.29 -3.24 3.97
CA ASN A 237 8.64 -1.95 4.06
C ASN A 237 9.22 -0.94 3.03
N CYS A 238 9.94 -1.41 2.03
CA CYS A 238 10.50 -0.58 0.96
C CYS A 238 9.55 -0.53 -0.27
N PRO A 239 9.62 0.52 -1.11
CA PRO A 239 8.87 0.59 -2.36
C PRO A 239 9.43 -0.39 -3.40
N LEU A 240 8.57 -0.84 -4.31
CA LEU A 240 8.98 -1.59 -5.51
C LEU A 240 9.56 -0.63 -6.56
N ASN A 241 10.78 -0.91 -6.99
CA ASN A 241 11.46 -0.24 -8.09
C ASN A 241 12.48 -1.21 -8.72
N ASN A 242 13.24 -0.77 -9.73
CA ASN A 242 14.21 -1.62 -10.42
C ASN A 242 15.30 -2.21 -9.50
N GLN A 243 15.61 -1.57 -8.37
CA GLN A 243 16.63 -2.04 -7.41
C GLN A 243 16.05 -3.01 -6.38
N THR A 244 14.75 -2.90 -6.08
CA THR A 244 14.10 -3.73 -5.06
C THR A 244 13.30 -4.89 -5.64
N ARG A 245 13.05 -4.90 -6.96
CA ARG A 245 12.43 -6.05 -7.65
C ARG A 245 13.31 -7.29 -7.48
N HIS A 246 12.71 -8.36 -6.97
CA HIS A 246 13.37 -9.64 -6.69
C HIS A 246 14.64 -9.52 -5.84
N SER A 247 14.73 -8.47 -5.01
CA SER A 247 15.88 -8.28 -4.11
C SER A 247 15.90 -9.24 -2.94
N ILE A 248 14.79 -9.95 -2.70
CA ILE A 248 14.68 -11.02 -1.72
C ILE A 248 14.43 -12.32 -2.47
N GLY A 249 15.46 -13.09 -2.63
CA GLY A 249 15.46 -14.39 -3.30
C GLY A 249 15.95 -15.52 -2.36
N ALA A 250 16.29 -16.66 -2.97
CA ALA A 250 16.76 -17.83 -2.23
C ALA A 250 18.01 -17.55 -1.39
N ARG A 251 18.92 -16.69 -1.88
CA ARG A 251 20.12 -16.31 -1.12
C ARG A 251 19.74 -15.60 0.19
N GLU A 252 18.90 -14.59 0.11
CA GLU A 252 18.46 -13.78 1.25
C GLU A 252 17.66 -14.62 2.25
N ILE A 253 16.76 -15.46 1.76
CA ILE A 253 15.94 -16.35 2.59
C ILE A 253 16.83 -17.36 3.32
N ARG A 254 17.85 -17.91 2.67
CA ARG A 254 18.80 -18.85 3.30
C ARG A 254 19.74 -18.22 4.34
N LEU A 255 19.87 -16.89 4.35
CA LEU A 255 20.58 -16.17 5.41
C LEU A 255 19.74 -16.03 6.69
N MET A 256 18.42 -16.16 6.60
CA MET A 256 17.54 -16.02 7.76
C MET A 256 17.69 -17.21 8.72
N LYS A 257 17.30 -17.00 9.97
CA LYS A 257 17.25 -18.11 10.95
C LYS A 257 16.21 -19.15 10.48
N PRO A 258 16.46 -20.45 10.67
CA PRO A 258 15.46 -21.49 10.39
C PRO A 258 14.14 -21.32 11.16
N THR A 259 14.18 -20.54 12.24
CA THR A 259 13.00 -20.23 13.08
C THR A 259 12.36 -18.89 12.74
N ALA A 260 12.89 -18.15 11.77
CA ALA A 260 12.42 -16.82 11.41
C ALA A 260 11.19 -16.85 10.49
N PHE A 261 10.48 -15.73 10.47
CA PHE A 261 9.33 -15.50 9.59
C PHE A 261 9.58 -14.30 8.69
N LEU A 262 9.23 -14.43 7.41
CA LEU A 262 9.28 -13.35 6.42
C LEU A 262 7.88 -12.76 6.24
N ILE A 263 7.77 -11.43 6.30
CA ILE A 263 6.49 -10.70 6.17
C ILE A 263 6.60 -9.71 5.02
N ASN A 264 5.66 -9.77 4.08
CA ASN A 264 5.58 -8.80 2.98
C ASN A 264 4.18 -8.17 2.90
N THR A 265 4.10 -6.91 3.30
CA THR A 265 2.91 -6.05 3.16
C THR A 265 3.18 -4.87 2.22
N ALA A 266 4.29 -4.91 1.49
CA ALA A 266 4.71 -3.85 0.58
C ALA A 266 4.26 -4.14 -0.87
N ARG A 267 5.04 -4.92 -1.62
CA ARG A 267 4.73 -5.37 -2.99
C ARG A 267 5.29 -6.78 -3.21
N GLY A 268 4.49 -7.67 -3.81
CA GLY A 268 4.87 -9.06 -4.04
C GLY A 268 6.17 -9.21 -4.81
N ALA A 269 6.33 -8.48 -5.90
CA ALA A 269 7.51 -8.55 -6.77
C ALA A 269 8.84 -8.06 -6.14
N ILE A 270 8.86 -7.67 -4.86
CA ILE A 270 10.12 -7.47 -4.11
C ILE A 270 10.74 -8.82 -3.78
N ILE A 271 9.90 -9.84 -3.56
CA ILE A 271 10.32 -11.22 -3.39
C ILE A 271 10.32 -11.90 -4.78
N ASN A 272 11.30 -12.75 -5.05
CA ASN A 272 11.22 -13.72 -6.12
C ASN A 272 10.32 -14.87 -5.62
N GLU A 273 9.05 -14.87 -6.04
CA GLU A 273 8.03 -15.79 -5.51
C GLU A 273 8.35 -17.25 -5.80
N ALA A 274 8.91 -17.56 -6.97
CA ALA A 274 9.30 -18.93 -7.33
C ALA A 274 10.39 -19.47 -6.39
N GLU A 275 11.38 -18.64 -6.05
CA GLU A 275 12.46 -18.99 -5.12
C GLU A 275 11.95 -19.09 -3.67
N LEU A 276 11.00 -18.19 -3.29
CA LEU A 276 10.33 -18.30 -1.98
C LEU A 276 9.60 -19.64 -1.87
N ILE A 277 8.78 -20.01 -2.84
CA ILE A 277 8.04 -21.27 -2.86
C ILE A 277 8.99 -22.46 -2.66
N GLN A 278 10.13 -22.46 -3.36
CA GLN A 278 11.12 -23.52 -3.22
C GLN A 278 11.72 -23.56 -1.80
N CYS A 279 12.12 -22.42 -1.24
CA CYS A 279 12.64 -22.31 0.12
C CYS A 279 11.61 -22.76 1.17
N MET A 280 10.33 -22.44 0.95
CA MET A 280 9.25 -22.86 1.86
C MET A 280 8.98 -24.36 1.80
N LYS A 281 9.04 -24.99 0.63
CA LYS A 281 8.98 -26.45 0.48
C LYS A 281 10.13 -27.15 1.21
N GLU A 282 11.32 -26.55 1.21
CA GLU A 282 12.50 -27.04 1.89
C GLU A 282 12.53 -26.72 3.40
N ASN A 283 11.54 -25.97 3.91
CA ASN A 283 11.49 -25.48 5.30
C ASN A 283 12.76 -24.70 5.70
N VAL A 284 13.30 -23.86 4.80
CA VAL A 284 14.49 -23.04 5.05
C VAL A 284 14.24 -22.05 6.20
N ILE A 285 13.04 -21.50 6.28
CA ILE A 285 12.56 -20.66 7.37
C ILE A 285 11.23 -21.19 7.91
N ALA A 286 10.81 -20.72 9.08
CA ALA A 286 9.62 -21.24 9.75
C ALA A 286 8.31 -20.90 9.01
N GLY A 287 8.25 -19.76 8.33
CA GLY A 287 7.06 -19.38 7.58
C GLY A 287 7.15 -18.02 6.90
N ALA A 288 6.14 -17.71 6.08
CA ALA A 288 5.99 -16.41 5.45
C ALA A 288 4.55 -15.91 5.55
N GLY A 289 4.38 -14.59 5.76
CA GLY A 289 3.11 -13.87 5.74
C GLY A 289 3.08 -12.85 4.61
N LEU A 290 2.21 -13.05 3.64
CA LEU A 290 2.19 -12.29 2.41
C LEU A 290 0.82 -11.64 2.22
N ASP A 291 0.73 -10.32 2.42
CA ASP A 291 -0.46 -9.55 2.05
C ASP A 291 -0.45 -9.16 0.57
N THR A 292 0.71 -9.23 -0.07
CA THR A 292 0.91 -8.96 -1.49
C THR A 292 1.66 -10.10 -2.15
N GLN A 293 1.23 -10.50 -3.37
CA GLN A 293 1.82 -11.54 -4.19
C GLN A 293 2.41 -10.93 -5.47
N GLU A 294 3.30 -11.66 -6.14
CA GLU A 294 3.92 -11.17 -7.38
C GLU A 294 2.89 -10.96 -8.48
N VAL A 295 1.92 -11.85 -8.57
CA VAL A 295 0.72 -11.75 -9.39
C VAL A 295 -0.50 -11.88 -8.48
N GLU A 296 -1.45 -10.95 -8.56
CA GLU A 296 -2.65 -10.90 -7.72
C GLU A 296 -3.93 -11.01 -8.56
N PRO A 297 -4.74 -12.10 -8.39
CA PRO A 297 -4.50 -13.26 -7.55
C PRO A 297 -3.42 -14.19 -8.13
N PRO A 298 -2.72 -14.99 -7.28
CA PRO A 298 -1.81 -16.02 -7.78
C PRO A 298 -2.55 -17.02 -8.68
N SER A 299 -1.84 -17.59 -9.67
CA SER A 299 -2.40 -18.64 -10.53
C SER A 299 -3.03 -19.75 -9.69
N PRO A 300 -4.21 -20.30 -10.09
CA PRO A 300 -4.82 -21.44 -9.41
C PRO A 300 -3.90 -22.65 -9.29
N GLU A 301 -2.95 -22.82 -10.22
CA GLU A 301 -1.98 -23.92 -10.24
C GLU A 301 -0.74 -23.64 -9.38
N SER A 302 -0.60 -22.44 -8.83
CA SER A 302 0.57 -22.09 -8.02
C SER A 302 0.68 -23.00 -6.78
N ASP A 303 1.88 -23.49 -6.57
CA ASP A 303 2.18 -24.30 -5.39
C ASP A 303 2.09 -23.51 -4.08
N ILE A 304 2.07 -22.17 -4.13
CA ILE A 304 1.91 -21.32 -2.96
C ILE A 304 0.65 -21.66 -2.15
N TRP A 305 -0.43 -22.12 -2.83
CA TRP A 305 -1.69 -22.52 -2.20
C TRP A 305 -1.59 -23.79 -1.34
N LYS A 306 -0.54 -24.59 -1.56
CA LYS A 306 -0.33 -25.89 -0.92
C LYS A 306 0.65 -25.82 0.27
N LEU A 307 1.20 -24.64 0.57
CA LEU A 307 2.21 -24.44 1.60
C LEU A 307 1.56 -24.12 2.94
N ASP A 308 1.62 -25.04 3.89
CA ASP A 308 1.05 -24.87 5.23
C ASP A 308 1.80 -23.84 6.10
N ASN A 309 3.01 -23.47 5.69
CA ASN A 309 3.85 -22.48 6.36
C ASN A 309 3.85 -21.11 5.68
N VAL A 310 2.95 -20.90 4.70
CA VAL A 310 2.73 -19.60 4.02
C VAL A 310 1.31 -19.13 4.28
N PHE A 311 1.16 -17.91 4.82
CA PHE A 311 -0.13 -17.27 5.08
C PHE A 311 -0.34 -16.13 4.10
N LEU A 312 -1.38 -16.28 3.27
CA LEU A 312 -1.77 -15.28 2.29
C LEU A 312 -2.96 -14.49 2.79
N THR A 313 -2.96 -13.20 2.56
CA THR A 313 -4.14 -12.35 2.62
C THR A 313 -4.32 -11.61 1.30
N PRO A 314 -5.56 -11.30 0.88
CA PRO A 314 -5.82 -10.77 -0.45
C PRO A 314 -5.66 -9.24 -0.50
N HIS A 315 -4.43 -8.76 -0.21
CA HIS A 315 -4.05 -7.35 -0.23
C HIS A 315 -5.02 -6.47 0.59
N ILE A 316 -5.16 -6.83 1.88
CA ILE A 316 -6.14 -6.22 2.79
C ILE A 316 -5.52 -5.25 3.82
N GLY A 317 -4.20 -5.08 3.81
CA GLY A 317 -3.53 -4.19 4.77
C GLY A 317 -4.08 -2.76 4.79
N TRP A 318 -4.65 -2.29 3.69
CA TRP A 318 -5.27 -0.97 3.55
C TRP A 318 -6.80 -0.97 3.71
N ARG A 319 -7.50 -2.12 3.76
CA ARG A 319 -8.96 -2.23 3.59
C ARG A 319 -9.81 -1.89 4.81
N ARG A 320 -9.24 -1.41 5.92
CA ARG A 320 -10.02 -0.98 7.09
C ARG A 320 -10.92 0.21 6.74
N LEU A 321 -12.10 0.27 7.34
CA LEU A 321 -13.12 1.28 7.04
C LEU A 321 -12.56 2.70 7.16
N GLU A 322 -11.91 3.00 8.27
CA GLU A 322 -11.33 4.33 8.53
C GLU A 322 -10.22 4.67 7.53
N THR A 323 -9.45 3.69 7.13
CA THR A 323 -8.37 3.86 6.14
C THR A 323 -8.96 4.14 4.75
N ARG A 324 -10.01 3.44 4.37
CA ARG A 324 -10.72 3.66 3.09
C ARG A 324 -11.39 5.02 3.06
N GLN A 325 -12.03 5.46 4.17
CA GLN A 325 -12.60 6.79 4.25
C GLN A 325 -11.53 7.87 4.17
N ARG A 326 -10.43 7.72 4.89
CA ARG A 326 -9.27 8.65 4.79
C ARG A 326 -8.74 8.73 3.36
N LEU A 327 -8.73 7.61 2.63
CA LEU A 327 -8.33 7.61 1.22
C LEU A 327 -9.28 8.44 0.36
N VAL A 328 -10.60 8.35 0.55
CA VAL A 328 -11.59 9.21 -0.12
C VAL A 328 -11.34 10.69 0.22
N ASP A 329 -11.11 10.98 1.49
CA ASP A 329 -10.91 12.35 1.97
C ASP A 329 -9.63 12.96 1.37
N MET A 330 -8.50 12.25 1.40
CA MET A 330 -7.23 12.72 0.81
C MET A 330 -7.27 12.77 -0.72
N THR A 331 -8.02 11.89 -1.38
CA THR A 331 -8.30 11.98 -2.83
C THR A 331 -9.07 13.26 -3.11
N THR A 332 -10.04 13.59 -2.27
CA THR A 332 -10.82 14.83 -2.37
C THR A 332 -9.93 16.06 -2.19
N GLU A 333 -9.00 16.05 -1.23
CA GLU A 333 -8.01 17.13 -1.01
C GLU A 333 -7.09 17.34 -2.23
N ASN A 334 -6.61 16.27 -2.87
CA ASN A 334 -5.82 16.39 -4.11
C ASN A 334 -6.64 17.05 -5.23
N ILE A 335 -7.90 16.66 -5.39
CA ILE A 335 -8.80 17.24 -6.41
C ILE A 335 -9.10 18.70 -6.08
N GLU A 336 -9.33 19.02 -4.81
CA GLU A 336 -9.53 20.40 -4.37
C GLU A 336 -8.30 21.29 -4.66
N SER A 337 -7.10 20.74 -4.40
CA SER A 337 -5.82 21.42 -4.71
C SER A 337 -5.66 21.67 -6.21
N TYR A 338 -6.02 20.68 -7.04
CA TYR A 338 -6.03 20.82 -8.49
C TYR A 338 -6.99 21.95 -8.94
N ILE A 339 -8.22 21.98 -8.43
CA ILE A 339 -9.23 23.02 -8.74
C ILE A 339 -8.73 24.42 -8.34
N LYS A 340 -7.97 24.52 -7.25
CA LYS A 340 -7.35 25.77 -6.77
C LYS A 340 -6.09 26.17 -7.54
N GLY A 341 -5.60 25.33 -8.47
CA GLY A 341 -4.37 25.57 -9.22
C GLY A 341 -3.07 25.35 -8.41
N SER A 342 -3.14 24.63 -7.31
CA SER A 342 -2.01 24.28 -6.42
C SER A 342 -1.86 22.77 -6.27
N ILE A 343 -1.72 22.05 -7.39
CA ILE A 343 -1.70 20.60 -7.46
C ILE A 343 -0.62 20.00 -6.52
N GLN A 344 -1.00 18.95 -5.78
CA GLN A 344 -0.14 18.26 -4.82
C GLN A 344 0.04 16.79 -5.20
N ASN A 345 1.07 16.15 -4.64
CA ASN A 345 1.37 14.72 -4.80
C ASN A 345 1.50 14.27 -6.27
N VAL A 346 2.02 15.15 -7.14
CA VAL A 346 2.29 14.83 -8.55
C VAL A 346 3.43 13.82 -8.64
N VAL A 347 3.21 12.73 -9.38
CA VAL A 347 4.19 11.64 -9.54
C VAL A 347 4.82 11.56 -10.94
N ASN A 348 4.36 12.40 -11.87
CA ASN A 348 4.87 12.47 -13.23
C ASN A 348 5.33 13.89 -13.64
N ALA A 349 5.82 14.66 -12.67
CA ALA A 349 6.32 16.02 -12.87
C ALA A 349 7.58 16.08 -13.76
#